data_9e336c4263e1f916a69b0aa4e538dbf3
#
_entry.id   9e336c4263e1f916a69b0aa4e538dbf3
#
_cell.length_a   1.000
_cell.length_b   1.000
_cell.length_c   1.000
_cell.angle_alpha   90.00
_cell.angle_beta   90.00
_cell.angle_gamma   90.00
#
_symmetry.space_group_name_H-M   'P 1'
#
loop_
_entity.id
_entity.type
_entity.pdbx_description
1 polymer ?
#
loop_
_entity_poly.entity_id
_entity_poly.type
_entity_poly.pdbx_seq_one_letter_code
_entity_poly.pdbx_strand_id
1 'polypeptide(L)'
;LPVIITQGAKDKTVPPMHARLFQKHLEIRDYQVNYRELQDKAHWWDEPRSEGGGSDAVDNNEIIEFLRKQKREIPNSFKIRLYDLSLNDRFYWIRILSQEKSMSQTRIDASVKDGQVILETENVRSLEIDLESLEHDVDQIQWNGVKTPVSGNQKVVLGEHLESPLAQTIRKHGAFKSVFFSPFVLVIDDDPETLDLARLISVGWWRRGNGYVRILRDSEVSREVIENFNLILLG
;
A
#
# COMPACT_ATOMS: atom_id res chain seq x y z
N LEU A 1 2.12 14.39 -8.84
CA LEU A 1 1.95 15.33 -7.71
C LEU A 1 3.23 16.14 -7.56
N PRO A 2 3.16 17.45 -7.31
CA PRO A 2 4.33 18.27 -7.04
C PRO A 2 4.99 17.90 -5.71
N VAL A 3 6.28 18.11 -5.62
CA VAL A 3 7.11 17.76 -4.45
C VAL A 3 7.73 19.03 -3.89
N ILE A 4 7.70 19.21 -2.57
CA ILE A 4 8.49 20.22 -1.87
C ILE A 4 9.60 19.52 -1.08
N ILE A 5 10.83 20.03 -1.19
CA ILE A 5 11.99 19.55 -0.46
C ILE A 5 12.61 20.76 0.24
N THR A 6 12.72 20.69 1.56
CA THR A 6 13.40 21.69 2.36
C THR A 6 14.64 21.07 3.00
N GLN A 7 15.79 21.72 2.89
CA GLN A 7 17.08 21.22 3.35
C GLN A 7 17.88 22.30 4.03
N GLY A 8 18.48 22.02 5.18
CA GLY A 8 19.48 22.88 5.80
C GLY A 8 20.85 22.67 5.17
N ALA A 9 21.51 23.74 4.70
CA ALA A 9 22.84 23.66 4.06
C ALA A 9 23.94 23.23 5.04
N LYS A 10 23.73 23.42 6.34
CA LYS A 10 24.65 23.03 7.43
C LYS A 10 24.24 21.71 8.09
N ASP A 11 23.33 20.97 7.48
CA ASP A 11 22.88 19.68 8.00
C ASP A 11 24.03 18.65 7.92
N LYS A 12 24.46 18.20 9.10
CA LYS A 12 25.50 17.17 9.24
C LYS A 12 24.91 15.78 9.49
N THR A 13 23.62 15.69 9.82
CA THR A 13 22.91 14.43 10.05
C THR A 13 22.46 13.83 8.73
N VAL A 14 21.83 14.62 7.87
CA VAL A 14 21.49 14.28 6.51
C VAL A 14 22.15 15.30 5.56
N PRO A 15 23.33 14.97 5.02
CA PRO A 15 24.07 15.92 4.19
C PRO A 15 23.24 16.44 3.00
N PRO A 16 23.32 17.74 2.66
CA PRO A 16 22.52 18.35 1.58
C PRO A 16 22.67 17.69 0.22
N MET A 17 23.77 16.99 0.00
CA MET A 17 24.02 16.21 -1.22
C MET A 17 22.88 15.22 -1.52
N HIS A 18 22.30 14.59 -0.50
CA HIS A 18 21.20 13.63 -0.70
C HIS A 18 19.94 14.29 -1.24
N ALA A 19 19.56 15.45 -0.69
CA ALA A 19 18.41 16.20 -1.17
C ALA A 19 18.62 16.74 -2.60
N ARG A 20 19.83 17.23 -2.93
CA ARG A 20 20.19 17.69 -4.26
C ARG A 20 20.15 16.54 -5.29
N LEU A 21 20.66 15.36 -4.95
CA LEU A 21 20.56 14.17 -5.80
C LEU A 21 19.12 13.74 -5.99
N PHE A 22 18.31 13.78 -4.93
CA PHE A 22 16.90 13.42 -5.01
C PHE A 22 16.12 14.40 -5.89
N GLN A 23 16.33 15.72 -5.72
CA GLN A 23 15.78 16.74 -6.60
C GLN A 23 16.09 16.42 -8.07
N LYS A 24 17.37 16.25 -8.41
CA LYS A 24 17.82 15.95 -9.77
C LYS A 24 17.16 14.68 -10.33
N HIS A 25 17.01 13.65 -9.46
CA HIS A 25 16.40 12.39 -9.84
C HIS A 25 14.90 12.51 -10.16
N LEU A 26 14.20 13.40 -9.46
CA LEU A 26 12.81 13.71 -9.72
C LEU A 26 12.64 14.57 -10.99
N GLU A 27 13.47 15.59 -11.16
CA GLU A 27 13.44 16.49 -12.33
C GLU A 27 13.69 15.74 -13.66
N ILE A 28 14.60 14.78 -13.70
CA ILE A 28 14.84 13.92 -14.87
C ILE A 28 13.59 13.09 -15.23
N ARG A 29 12.64 12.94 -14.30
CA ARG A 29 11.38 12.21 -14.48
C ARG A 29 10.18 13.13 -14.63
N ASP A 30 10.42 14.39 -14.94
CA ASP A 30 9.38 15.42 -15.16
C ASP A 30 8.47 15.67 -13.96
N TYR A 31 8.96 15.42 -12.72
CA TYR A 31 8.24 15.85 -11.53
C TYR A 31 8.44 17.34 -11.28
N GLN A 32 7.37 18.02 -10.88
CA GLN A 32 7.46 19.40 -10.39
C GLN A 32 8.06 19.40 -8.99
N VAL A 33 9.27 19.95 -8.85
CA VAL A 33 9.99 19.98 -7.58
C VAL A 33 10.22 21.41 -7.14
N ASN A 34 9.77 21.74 -5.93
CA ASN A 34 10.12 22.98 -5.24
C ASN A 34 11.24 22.67 -4.24
N TYR A 35 12.48 22.94 -4.61
CA TYR A 35 13.65 22.70 -3.76
C TYR A 35 14.13 23.98 -3.10
N ARG A 36 14.29 23.94 -1.77
CA ARG A 36 14.82 25.04 -0.95
C ARG A 36 15.98 24.56 -0.10
N GLU A 37 17.12 25.18 -0.25
CA GLU A 37 18.27 24.97 0.60
C GLU A 37 18.56 26.24 1.41
N LEU A 38 18.42 26.14 2.72
CA LEU A 38 18.58 27.25 3.66
C LEU A 38 20.00 27.29 4.19
N GLN A 39 20.75 28.30 3.82
CA GLN A 39 22.23 28.39 3.97
C GLN A 39 22.70 28.37 5.42
N ASP A 40 21.88 28.89 6.36
CA ASP A 40 22.21 29.02 7.78
C ASP A 40 21.61 27.93 8.67
N LYS A 41 20.77 27.04 8.12
CA LYS A 41 20.03 26.01 8.89
C LYS A 41 20.77 24.66 8.92
N ALA A 42 20.62 23.98 10.05
CA ALA A 42 21.11 22.62 10.26
C ALA A 42 20.01 21.58 10.00
N HIS A 43 19.98 20.44 10.73
CA HIS A 43 18.98 19.38 10.57
C HIS A 43 17.61 19.79 11.09
N TRP A 44 17.58 20.44 12.26
CA TRP A 44 16.37 20.95 12.90
C TRP A 44 16.53 22.45 13.17
N TRP A 45 15.46 23.21 13.02
CA TRP A 45 15.42 24.64 13.35
C TRP A 45 14.00 25.10 13.66
N ASP A 46 13.93 26.20 14.40
CA ASP A 46 12.72 27.00 14.59
C ASP A 46 12.94 28.40 14.01
N GLU A 47 11.88 29.01 13.51
CA GLU A 47 11.87 30.41 13.12
C GLU A 47 11.85 31.31 14.38
N PRO A 48 12.35 32.54 14.30
CA PRO A 48 12.60 33.40 15.49
C PRO A 48 11.39 33.71 16.37
N ARG A 49 10.19 33.38 15.98
CA ARG A 49 8.93 33.61 16.72
C ARG A 49 8.13 32.32 16.93
N SER A 50 8.69 31.19 16.66
CA SER A 50 8.06 29.91 16.84
C SER A 50 8.27 29.38 18.25
N GLU A 51 7.22 28.84 18.85
CA GLU A 51 7.28 28.06 20.08
C GLU A 51 7.34 26.58 19.73
N GLY A 52 8.51 26.01 19.57
CA GLY A 52 8.61 24.62 19.21
C GLY A 52 10.02 24.04 19.32
N GLY A 53 10.16 22.75 19.24
CA GLY A 53 11.40 22.00 19.37
C GLY A 53 12.08 21.70 18.03
N GLY A 54 12.27 22.68 17.15
CA GLY A 54 12.88 22.49 15.83
C GLY A 54 11.92 22.01 14.75
N SER A 55 10.61 22.15 14.96
CA SER A 55 9.56 21.64 14.07
C SER A 55 9.41 22.43 12.77
N ASP A 56 9.81 23.69 12.72
CA ASP A 56 9.72 24.55 11.53
C ASP A 56 10.53 24.02 10.34
N ALA A 57 11.43 23.10 10.60
CA ALA A 57 12.11 22.35 9.54
C ALA A 57 11.13 21.59 8.61
N VAL A 58 9.98 21.14 9.14
CA VAL A 58 9.03 20.26 8.44
C VAL A 58 7.59 20.79 8.43
N ASP A 59 7.21 21.72 9.29
CA ASP A 59 5.80 22.16 9.43
C ASP A 59 5.63 23.70 9.38
N ASN A 60 6.58 24.41 8.77
CA ASN A 60 6.47 25.85 8.58
C ASN A 60 5.30 26.24 7.64
N ASN A 61 4.87 27.51 7.74
CA ASN A 61 3.73 28.02 6.99
C ASN A 61 3.83 27.80 5.48
N GLU A 62 5.02 27.83 4.90
CA GLU A 62 5.19 27.65 3.46
C GLU A 62 4.91 26.19 3.03
N ILE A 63 5.38 25.21 3.81
CA ILE A 63 5.08 23.80 3.58
C ILE A 63 3.57 23.57 3.73
N ILE A 64 2.94 24.15 4.76
CA ILE A 64 1.50 24.02 4.99
C ILE A 64 0.71 24.64 3.84
N GLU A 65 1.05 25.85 3.39
CA GLU A 65 0.39 26.50 2.26
C GLU A 65 0.62 25.76 0.95
N PHE A 66 1.82 25.20 0.74
CA PHE A 66 2.07 24.33 -0.41
C PHE A 66 1.14 23.11 -0.37
N LEU A 67 1.02 22.41 0.76
CA LEU A 67 0.16 21.24 0.90
C LEU A 67 -1.33 21.58 0.72
N ARG A 68 -1.80 22.70 1.28
CA ARG A 68 -3.19 23.16 1.15
C ARG A 68 -3.62 23.44 -0.30
N LYS A 69 -2.68 23.85 -1.13
CA LYS A 69 -2.93 24.13 -2.56
C LYS A 69 -3.01 22.84 -3.40
N GLN A 70 -2.52 21.71 -2.85
CA GLN A 70 -2.52 20.48 -3.61
C GLN A 70 -3.91 19.82 -3.60
N LYS A 71 -4.40 19.51 -4.77
CA LYS A 71 -5.59 18.67 -4.96
C LYS A 71 -5.16 17.35 -5.57
N ARG A 72 -5.69 16.27 -5.04
CA ARG A 72 -5.51 14.95 -5.65
C ARG A 72 -6.46 14.86 -6.85
N GLU A 73 -5.93 15.03 -8.03
CA GLU A 73 -6.65 14.78 -9.28
C GLU A 73 -6.62 13.30 -9.61
N ILE A 74 -7.69 12.81 -10.22
CA ILE A 74 -7.73 11.44 -10.75
C ILE A 74 -7.13 11.49 -12.15
N PRO A 75 -5.98 10.85 -12.38
CA PRO A 75 -5.32 10.92 -13.67
C PRO A 75 -6.03 10.04 -14.70
N ASN A 76 -6.09 10.53 -15.94
CA ASN A 76 -6.56 9.76 -17.07
C ASN A 76 -5.57 8.67 -17.50
N SER A 77 -4.30 8.73 -17.05
CA SER A 77 -3.32 7.68 -17.30
C SER A 77 -2.33 7.55 -16.14
N PHE A 78 -1.95 6.33 -15.85
CA PHE A 78 -0.95 6.02 -14.82
C PHE A 78 -0.33 4.65 -15.03
N LYS A 79 0.80 4.43 -14.36
CA LYS A 79 1.51 3.15 -14.35
C LYS A 79 1.70 2.66 -12.93
N ILE A 80 1.43 1.40 -12.70
CA ILE A 80 1.58 0.73 -11.41
C ILE A 80 2.65 -0.35 -11.53
N ARG A 81 3.46 -0.45 -10.47
CA ARG A 81 4.40 -1.54 -10.23
C ARG A 81 4.32 -1.89 -8.76
N LEU A 82 3.93 -3.13 -8.47
CA LEU A 82 3.85 -3.62 -7.09
C LEU A 82 4.16 -5.12 -7.03
N TYR A 83 4.39 -5.62 -5.83
CA TYR A 83 4.63 -7.04 -5.56
C TYR A 83 3.58 -7.60 -4.59
N ASP A 84 3.14 -6.81 -3.64
CA ASP A 84 2.30 -7.24 -2.53
C ASP A 84 1.00 -6.42 -2.48
N LEU A 85 -0.13 -7.06 -2.80
CA LEU A 85 -1.46 -6.44 -2.76
C LEU A 85 -1.90 -6.10 -1.34
N SER A 86 -1.33 -6.71 -0.31
CA SER A 86 -1.69 -6.39 1.08
C SER A 86 -1.26 -4.99 1.51
N LEU A 87 -0.30 -4.40 0.81
CA LEU A 87 0.16 -3.04 1.07
C LEU A 87 -0.76 -2.00 0.42
N ASN A 88 -1.17 -2.25 -0.80
CA ASN A 88 -2.13 -1.41 -1.53
C ASN A 88 -2.71 -2.18 -2.72
N ASP A 89 -4.02 -2.29 -2.79
CA ASP A 89 -4.76 -2.95 -3.85
C ASP A 89 -5.52 -1.97 -4.75
N ARG A 90 -5.64 -0.69 -4.32
CA ARG A 90 -6.44 0.33 -5.01
C ARG A 90 -5.58 1.49 -5.49
N PHE A 91 -5.72 1.81 -6.77
CA PHE A 91 -4.99 2.87 -7.46
C PHE A 91 -5.97 3.66 -8.32
N TYR A 92 -6.35 4.85 -7.85
CA TYR A 92 -7.34 5.70 -8.50
C TYR A 92 -8.65 4.95 -8.78
N TRP A 93 -8.96 4.70 -10.05
CA TRP A 93 -10.15 4.01 -10.51
C TRP A 93 -9.95 2.50 -10.77
N ILE A 94 -8.79 1.93 -10.43
CA ILE A 94 -8.52 0.49 -10.51
C ILE A 94 -8.32 -0.08 -9.11
N ARG A 95 -8.90 -1.25 -8.89
CA ARG A 95 -8.62 -2.13 -7.76
C ARG A 95 -8.18 -3.49 -8.27
N ILE A 96 -7.02 -3.97 -7.86
CA ILE A 96 -6.55 -5.31 -8.18
C ILE A 96 -7.18 -6.29 -7.19
N LEU A 97 -7.97 -7.23 -7.66
CA LEU A 97 -8.66 -8.21 -6.82
C LEU A 97 -7.80 -9.45 -6.58
N SER A 98 -7.03 -9.89 -7.60
CA SER A 98 -6.11 -11.02 -7.44
C SER A 98 -4.96 -10.97 -8.45
N GLN A 99 -3.80 -11.50 -8.03
CA GLN A 99 -2.64 -11.75 -8.87
C GLN A 99 -2.69 -13.17 -9.44
N GLU A 100 -2.08 -13.42 -10.59
CA GLU A 100 -1.86 -14.77 -11.12
C GLU A 100 -0.85 -15.52 -10.23
N LYS A 101 0.24 -14.83 -9.89
CA LYS A 101 1.28 -15.34 -8.99
C LYS A 101 1.50 -14.33 -7.86
N SER A 102 1.20 -14.77 -6.64
CA SER A 102 1.38 -13.99 -5.42
C SER A 102 2.84 -13.58 -5.20
N MET A 103 3.06 -12.41 -4.59
CA MET A 103 4.39 -11.87 -4.24
C MET A 103 5.35 -11.75 -5.43
N SER A 104 4.81 -11.71 -6.65
CA SER A 104 5.54 -11.47 -7.90
C SER A 104 5.21 -10.09 -8.44
N GLN A 105 6.11 -9.54 -9.26
CA GLN A 105 5.88 -8.23 -9.84
C GLN A 105 4.56 -8.21 -10.63
N THR A 106 3.72 -7.26 -10.27
CA THR A 106 2.51 -6.92 -10.99
C THR A 106 2.70 -5.59 -11.67
N ARG A 107 2.28 -5.51 -12.92
CA ARG A 107 2.33 -4.30 -13.73
C ARG A 107 0.96 -3.97 -14.27
N ILE A 108 0.60 -2.68 -14.22
CA ILE A 108 -0.56 -2.13 -14.93
C ILE A 108 -0.12 -0.82 -15.58
N ASP A 109 -0.34 -0.70 -16.87
CA ASP A 109 -0.31 0.54 -17.62
C ASP A 109 -1.76 0.85 -18.01
N ALA A 110 -2.31 1.93 -17.46
CA ALA A 110 -3.72 2.28 -17.56
C ALA A 110 -3.90 3.65 -18.21
N SER A 111 -4.88 3.76 -19.08
CA SER A 111 -5.28 5.04 -19.66
C SER A 111 -6.76 5.07 -20.00
N VAL A 112 -7.34 6.30 -19.94
CA VAL A 112 -8.69 6.61 -20.45
C VAL A 112 -8.52 7.57 -21.62
N LYS A 113 -9.03 7.20 -22.78
CA LYS A 113 -8.96 8.00 -24.01
C LYS A 113 -10.17 7.73 -24.89
N ASP A 114 -10.80 8.78 -25.41
CA ASP A 114 -11.87 8.73 -26.40
C ASP A 114 -13.02 7.79 -25.98
N GLY A 115 -13.46 7.83 -24.71
CA GLY A 115 -14.52 6.97 -24.18
C GLY A 115 -14.09 5.53 -23.90
N GLN A 116 -12.79 5.21 -24.00
CA GLN A 116 -12.27 3.88 -23.76
C GLN A 116 -11.29 3.84 -22.59
N VAL A 117 -11.45 2.84 -21.74
CA VAL A 117 -10.43 2.42 -20.78
C VAL A 117 -9.50 1.41 -21.43
N ILE A 118 -8.20 1.68 -21.46
CA ILE A 118 -7.19 0.79 -22.04
C ILE A 118 -6.24 0.35 -20.92
N LEU A 119 -6.12 -0.97 -20.76
CA LEU A 119 -5.30 -1.60 -19.72
C LEU A 119 -4.35 -2.62 -20.36
N GLU A 120 -3.05 -2.43 -20.10
CA GLU A 120 -2.03 -3.43 -20.35
C GLU A 120 -1.49 -3.92 -19.01
N THR A 121 -1.61 -5.23 -18.75
CA THR A 121 -1.30 -5.77 -17.43
C THR A 121 -0.42 -7.01 -17.50
N GLU A 122 0.39 -7.20 -16.47
CA GLU A 122 1.16 -8.41 -16.22
C GLU A 122 0.88 -8.88 -14.79
N ASN A 123 0.71 -10.19 -14.60
CA ASN A 123 0.44 -10.83 -13.30
C ASN A 123 -0.85 -10.31 -12.61
N VAL A 124 -1.89 -10.00 -13.38
CA VAL A 124 -3.22 -9.62 -12.90
C VAL A 124 -4.22 -10.68 -13.35
N ARG A 125 -4.83 -11.38 -12.40
CA ARG A 125 -5.88 -12.39 -12.69
C ARG A 125 -7.25 -11.74 -12.75
N SER A 126 -7.54 -10.83 -11.82
CA SER A 126 -8.81 -10.10 -11.80
C SER A 126 -8.62 -8.68 -11.22
N LEU A 127 -9.41 -7.76 -11.72
CA LEU A 127 -9.44 -6.37 -11.28
C LEU A 127 -10.85 -5.79 -11.34
N GLU A 128 -11.09 -4.76 -10.56
CA GLU A 128 -12.29 -3.93 -10.56
C GLU A 128 -11.94 -2.56 -11.14
N ILE A 129 -12.78 -2.06 -12.03
CA ILE A 129 -12.69 -0.70 -12.58
C ILE A 129 -13.89 0.08 -12.04
N ASP A 130 -13.61 1.20 -11.40
CA ASP A 130 -14.61 2.13 -10.88
C ASP A 130 -14.85 3.24 -11.92
N LEU A 131 -15.83 3.02 -12.79
CA LEU A 131 -16.21 3.98 -13.85
C LEU A 131 -16.88 5.23 -13.29
N GLU A 132 -17.49 5.16 -12.07
CA GLU A 132 -18.07 6.31 -11.39
C GLU A 132 -17.02 7.36 -11.02
N SER A 133 -15.79 6.94 -10.80
CA SER A 133 -14.67 7.81 -10.45
C SER A 133 -14.08 8.55 -11.66
N LEU A 134 -14.48 8.20 -12.89
CA LEU A 134 -13.98 8.83 -14.10
C LEU A 134 -14.85 10.05 -14.46
N GLU A 135 -14.19 11.11 -14.91
CA GLU A 135 -14.88 12.35 -15.36
C GLU A 135 -15.51 12.22 -16.75
N HIS A 136 -15.32 11.08 -17.41
CA HIS A 136 -15.73 10.84 -18.79
C HIS A 136 -16.62 9.60 -18.88
N ASP A 137 -17.61 9.66 -19.76
CA ASP A 137 -18.39 8.48 -20.12
C ASP A 137 -17.49 7.45 -20.82
N VAL A 138 -17.58 6.20 -20.38
CA VAL A 138 -16.82 5.06 -20.92
C VAL A 138 -17.82 4.07 -21.53
N ASP A 139 -17.60 3.73 -22.78
CA ASP A 139 -18.42 2.78 -23.52
C ASP A 139 -17.70 1.44 -23.78
N GLN A 140 -16.38 1.42 -23.61
CA GLN A 140 -15.56 0.24 -23.84
C GLN A 140 -14.38 0.14 -22.87
N ILE A 141 -14.08 -1.10 -22.45
CA ILE A 141 -12.84 -1.43 -21.76
C ILE A 141 -12.03 -2.38 -22.64
N GLN A 142 -10.77 -2.04 -22.88
CA GLN A 142 -9.81 -2.92 -23.54
C GLN A 142 -8.78 -3.38 -22.52
N TRP A 143 -8.76 -4.70 -22.23
CA TRP A 143 -7.81 -5.29 -21.31
C TRP A 143 -6.93 -6.32 -22.05
N ASN A 144 -5.63 -6.07 -22.13
CA ASN A 144 -4.66 -6.89 -22.88
C ASN A 144 -5.14 -7.22 -24.30
N GLY A 145 -5.70 -6.23 -24.99
CA GLY A 145 -6.23 -6.38 -26.35
C GLY A 145 -7.66 -6.90 -26.45
N VAL A 146 -8.23 -7.47 -25.38
CA VAL A 146 -9.62 -7.95 -25.36
C VAL A 146 -10.56 -6.79 -25.05
N LYS A 147 -11.56 -6.57 -25.95
CA LYS A 147 -12.52 -5.48 -25.84
C LYS A 147 -13.81 -5.96 -25.19
N THR A 148 -14.27 -5.24 -24.17
CA THR A 148 -15.53 -5.49 -23.48
C THR A 148 -16.37 -4.22 -23.53
N PRO A 149 -17.55 -4.23 -24.15
CA PRO A 149 -18.47 -3.10 -24.12
C PRO A 149 -19.02 -2.92 -22.69
N VAL A 150 -19.17 -1.68 -22.27
CA VAL A 150 -19.74 -1.31 -20.96
C VAL A 150 -20.76 -0.21 -21.15
N SER A 151 -21.71 -0.09 -20.23
CA SER A 151 -22.71 0.96 -20.25
C SER A 151 -22.96 1.49 -18.83
N GLY A 152 -23.02 2.81 -18.72
CA GLY A 152 -23.27 3.50 -17.46
C GLY A 152 -22.07 3.59 -16.53
N ASN A 153 -22.22 4.43 -15.51
CA ASN A 153 -21.22 4.67 -14.48
C ASN A 153 -21.39 3.63 -13.38
N GLN A 154 -20.70 2.51 -13.48
CA GLN A 154 -20.75 1.42 -12.51
C GLN A 154 -19.35 0.83 -12.28
N LYS A 155 -19.24 -0.04 -11.29
CA LYS A 155 -18.05 -0.85 -11.08
C LYS A 155 -18.11 -2.08 -11.96
N VAL A 156 -17.03 -2.32 -12.71
CA VAL A 156 -16.89 -3.45 -13.61
C VAL A 156 -15.77 -4.35 -13.12
N VAL A 157 -16.08 -5.64 -12.92
CA VAL A 157 -15.09 -6.66 -12.57
C VAL A 157 -14.69 -7.40 -13.82
N LEU A 158 -13.38 -7.50 -14.08
CA LEU A 158 -12.80 -8.24 -15.18
C LEU A 158 -11.91 -9.37 -14.66
N GLY A 159 -11.84 -10.45 -15.43
CA GLY A 159 -11.06 -11.63 -15.12
C GLY A 159 -11.80 -12.66 -14.27
N GLU A 160 -11.08 -13.70 -13.88
CA GLU A 160 -11.65 -14.78 -13.07
C GLU A 160 -11.68 -14.37 -11.59
N HIS A 161 -12.86 -14.05 -11.09
CA HIS A 161 -13.08 -13.91 -9.66
C HIS A 161 -13.33 -15.30 -9.06
N LEU A 162 -12.28 -15.88 -8.48
CA LEU A 162 -12.40 -17.15 -7.78
C LEU A 162 -13.04 -16.91 -6.41
N GLU A 163 -14.33 -17.24 -6.28
CA GLU A 163 -15.03 -17.29 -4.98
C GLU A 163 -14.59 -18.50 -4.11
N SER A 164 -13.52 -19.17 -4.47
CA SER A 164 -13.01 -20.32 -3.72
C SER A 164 -12.49 -19.88 -2.35
N PRO A 165 -12.84 -20.61 -1.27
CA PRO A 165 -12.23 -20.42 0.06
C PRO A 165 -10.71 -20.54 0.04
N LEU A 166 -10.16 -21.26 -0.96
CA LEU A 166 -8.72 -21.44 -1.16
C LEU A 166 -8.10 -20.39 -2.11
N ALA A 167 -8.93 -19.55 -2.76
CA ALA A 167 -8.41 -18.49 -3.62
C ALA A 167 -7.58 -17.50 -2.80
N GLN A 168 -6.41 -17.16 -3.32
CA GLN A 168 -5.59 -16.12 -2.73
C GLN A 168 -6.24 -14.76 -3.02
N THR A 169 -7.05 -14.31 -2.10
CA THR A 169 -7.63 -12.97 -2.09
C THR A 169 -6.68 -12.00 -1.39
N ILE A 170 -6.92 -10.70 -1.52
CA ILE A 170 -6.16 -9.65 -0.82
C ILE A 170 -6.05 -9.90 0.68
N ARG A 171 -7.08 -10.46 1.30
CA ARG A 171 -7.08 -10.83 2.73
C ARG A 171 -6.16 -12.01 3.07
N LYS A 172 -5.77 -12.79 2.08
CA LYS A 172 -4.92 -13.99 2.22
C LYS A 172 -3.51 -13.78 1.63
N HIS A 173 -3.20 -12.57 1.15
CA HIS A 173 -1.88 -12.16 0.72
C HIS A 173 -1.18 -11.39 1.84
N GLY A 174 0.14 -11.42 1.82
CA GLY A 174 0.94 -10.56 2.66
C GLY A 174 2.19 -11.24 3.19
N ALA A 175 3.09 -10.43 3.76
CA ALA A 175 4.23 -10.92 4.49
C ALA A 175 3.77 -11.70 5.74
N PHE A 176 4.56 -12.63 6.24
CA PHE A 176 4.27 -13.41 7.46
C PHE A 176 3.80 -12.53 8.63
N LYS A 177 4.38 -11.34 8.79
CA LYS A 177 3.98 -10.39 9.83
C LYS A 177 2.51 -9.95 9.74
N SER A 178 1.86 -10.08 8.59
CA SER A 178 0.45 -9.67 8.39
C SER A 178 -0.50 -10.51 9.26
N VAL A 179 -0.11 -11.71 9.63
CA VAL A 179 -0.90 -12.59 10.52
C VAL A 179 -1.13 -11.93 11.88
N PHE A 180 -0.23 -11.04 12.32
CA PHE A 180 -0.28 -10.37 13.62
C PHE A 180 -1.09 -9.06 13.62
N PHE A 181 -1.60 -8.60 12.47
CA PHE A 181 -2.40 -7.36 12.38
C PHE A 181 -3.89 -7.58 12.65
N SER A 182 -4.30 -8.82 12.82
CA SER A 182 -5.66 -9.23 13.20
C SER A 182 -5.57 -10.25 14.33
N PRO A 183 -6.67 -10.56 15.04
CA PRO A 183 -6.67 -11.62 16.03
C PRO A 183 -6.14 -12.93 15.47
N PHE A 184 -5.26 -13.58 16.18
CA PHE A 184 -4.65 -14.84 15.77
C PHE A 184 -4.61 -15.87 16.90
N VAL A 185 -4.50 -17.14 16.53
CA VAL A 185 -4.34 -18.27 17.44
C VAL A 185 -3.16 -19.13 17.01
N LEU A 186 -2.50 -19.77 17.95
CA LEU A 186 -1.51 -20.80 17.70
C LEU A 186 -2.24 -22.15 17.68
N VAL A 187 -2.07 -22.90 16.61
CA VAL A 187 -2.62 -24.26 16.46
C VAL A 187 -1.51 -25.25 16.54
N ILE A 188 -1.64 -26.22 17.42
CA ILE A 188 -0.63 -27.24 17.70
C ILE A 188 -1.20 -28.64 17.43
N ASP A 189 -0.31 -29.57 17.15
CA ASP A 189 -0.56 -31.00 17.18
C ASP A 189 -0.53 -31.54 18.63
N ASP A 190 -0.49 -32.87 18.79
CA ASP A 190 -0.41 -33.54 20.09
C ASP A 190 1.03 -33.68 20.61
N ASP A 191 2.04 -33.19 19.89
CA ASP A 191 3.44 -33.26 20.31
C ASP A 191 3.70 -32.29 21.49
N PRO A 192 4.26 -32.79 22.63
CA PRO A 192 4.63 -31.97 23.76
C PRO A 192 5.64 -30.84 23.42
N GLU A 193 6.57 -31.07 22.48
CA GLU A 193 7.57 -30.09 22.08
C GLU A 193 6.88 -28.90 21.37
N THR A 194 5.88 -29.17 20.54
CA THR A 194 5.05 -28.14 19.89
C THR A 194 4.29 -27.29 20.90
N LEU A 195 3.75 -27.92 21.96
CA LEU A 195 3.08 -27.20 23.04
C LEU A 195 4.04 -26.26 23.77
N ASP A 196 5.26 -26.71 24.06
CA ASP A 196 6.26 -25.89 24.75
C ASP A 196 6.73 -24.72 23.87
N LEU A 197 6.88 -24.93 22.56
CA LEU A 197 7.14 -23.86 21.60
C LEU A 197 5.99 -22.84 21.58
N ALA A 198 4.74 -23.30 21.54
CA ALA A 198 3.57 -22.41 21.54
C ALA A 198 3.51 -21.56 22.83
N ARG A 199 3.80 -22.16 23.97
CA ARG A 199 3.90 -21.45 25.27
C ARG A 199 4.99 -20.39 25.25
N LEU A 200 6.16 -20.70 24.72
CA LEU A 200 7.27 -19.75 24.59
C LEU A 200 6.88 -18.56 23.73
N ILE A 201 6.22 -18.81 22.57
CA ILE A 201 5.70 -17.76 21.68
C ILE A 201 4.64 -16.91 22.41
N SER A 202 3.70 -17.55 23.10
CA SER A 202 2.64 -16.88 23.86
C SER A 202 3.20 -15.97 24.96
N VAL A 203 4.19 -16.44 25.72
CA VAL A 203 4.87 -15.63 26.76
C VAL A 203 5.65 -14.47 26.13
N GLY A 204 6.31 -14.72 24.99
CA GLY A 204 7.02 -13.68 24.24
C GLY A 204 6.07 -12.59 23.73
N TRP A 205 4.91 -12.98 23.25
CA TRP A 205 3.85 -12.06 22.82
C TRP A 205 3.30 -11.23 23.99
N TRP A 206 2.99 -11.87 25.10
CA TRP A 206 2.58 -11.18 26.33
C TRP A 206 3.55 -10.09 26.77
N ARG A 207 4.85 -10.44 26.81
CA ARG A 207 5.89 -9.51 27.30
C ARG A 207 6.18 -8.34 26.36
N ARG A 208 6.06 -8.54 25.05
CA ARG A 208 6.45 -7.54 24.02
C ARG A 208 5.27 -6.85 23.38
N GLY A 209 4.19 -7.57 23.15
CA GLY A 209 2.99 -7.09 22.49
C GLY A 209 1.86 -6.73 23.45
N ASN A 210 2.06 -6.96 24.77
CA ASN A 210 1.03 -6.77 25.82
C ASN A 210 -0.32 -7.39 25.43
N GLY A 211 -0.28 -8.55 24.78
CA GLY A 211 -1.44 -9.24 24.24
C GLY A 211 -1.50 -10.70 24.69
N TYR A 212 -2.70 -11.24 24.70
CA TYR A 212 -2.94 -12.65 24.95
C TYR A 212 -3.14 -13.40 23.63
N VAL A 213 -2.48 -14.56 23.47
CA VAL A 213 -2.69 -15.45 22.33
C VAL A 213 -3.18 -16.80 22.81
N ARG A 214 -4.26 -17.29 22.20
CA ARG A 214 -4.82 -18.61 22.49
C ARG A 214 -3.98 -19.68 21.81
N ILE A 215 -3.79 -20.81 22.52
CA ILE A 215 -3.21 -22.03 21.99
C ILE A 215 -4.36 -23.04 21.88
N LEU A 216 -4.56 -23.59 20.70
CA LEU A 216 -5.58 -24.59 20.39
C LEU A 216 -4.92 -25.84 19.84
N ARG A 217 -5.44 -27.01 20.16
CA ARG A 217 -5.13 -28.21 19.40
C ARG A 217 -5.82 -28.17 18.04
N ASP A 218 -5.31 -28.86 17.06
CA ASP A 218 -5.92 -28.97 15.74
C ASP A 218 -7.38 -29.47 15.82
N SER A 219 -7.64 -30.42 16.71
CA SER A 219 -8.99 -30.95 17.00
C SER A 219 -9.96 -29.94 17.62
N GLU A 220 -9.47 -28.83 18.16
CA GLU A 220 -10.27 -27.75 18.77
C GLU A 220 -10.58 -26.61 17.78
N VAL A 221 -10.02 -26.67 16.58
CA VAL A 221 -10.21 -25.63 15.56
C VAL A 221 -11.58 -25.76 14.90
N SER A 222 -12.51 -24.94 15.37
CA SER A 222 -13.85 -24.87 14.81
C SER A 222 -13.91 -23.96 13.57
N ARG A 223 -15.01 -24.05 12.81
CA ARG A 223 -15.28 -23.13 11.69
C ARG A 223 -15.29 -21.68 12.13
N GLU A 224 -15.84 -21.38 13.30
CA GLU A 224 -15.85 -20.04 13.88
C GLU A 224 -14.43 -19.50 14.12
N VAL A 225 -13.50 -20.36 14.58
CA VAL A 225 -12.10 -19.98 14.74
C VAL A 225 -11.47 -19.65 13.39
N ILE A 226 -11.72 -20.46 12.35
CA ILE A 226 -11.19 -20.23 10.99
C ILE A 226 -11.72 -18.92 10.39
N GLU A 227 -12.96 -18.57 10.65
CA GLU A 227 -13.59 -17.37 10.11
C GLU A 227 -13.15 -16.08 10.82
N ASN A 228 -12.77 -16.14 12.10
CA ASN A 228 -12.52 -14.95 12.92
C ASN A 228 -11.05 -14.74 13.30
N PHE A 229 -10.18 -15.73 13.14
CA PHE A 229 -8.79 -15.66 13.55
C PHE A 229 -7.83 -16.05 12.43
N ASN A 230 -6.67 -15.42 12.41
CA ASN A 230 -5.54 -15.94 11.66
C ASN A 230 -4.97 -17.16 12.39
N LEU A 231 -4.65 -18.22 11.65
CA LEU A 231 -4.11 -19.45 12.22
C LEU A 231 -2.59 -19.50 12.00
N ILE A 232 -1.83 -19.72 13.07
CA ILE A 232 -0.40 -20.03 13.02
C ILE A 232 -0.25 -21.50 13.41
N LEU A 233 0.07 -22.32 12.42
CA LEU A 233 0.22 -23.75 12.62
C LEU A 233 1.66 -24.02 13.07
N LEU A 234 1.81 -24.77 14.14
CA LEU A 234 3.05 -25.23 14.72
C LEU A 234 3.05 -26.77 14.70
N GLY A 235 4.12 -27.36 14.17
CA GLY A 235 4.28 -28.81 14.05
C GLY A 235 5.44 -29.17 13.14
#